data_9a01a4f25205cde6366c6e8c53ce7dcc
#
_entry.id   9a01a4f25205cde6366c6e8c53ce7dcc
#
_cell.length_a   1.000
_cell.length_b   1.000
_cell.length_c   1.000
_cell.angle_alpha   90.00
_cell.angle_beta   90.00
_cell.angle_gamma   90.00
#
_symmetry.space_group_name_H-M   'P 1'
#
loop_
_entity.id
_entity.type
_entity.pdbx_description
1 polymer ?
#
loop_
_entity_poly.entity_id
_entity_poly.type
_entity_poly.pdbx_seq_one_letter_code
_entity_poly.pdbx_strand_id
1 'polypeptide(L)' 'MADNQWRTLYQAAVFEVDPKKIEGRARAAELAINAHVFSDHQHISGAERMDMQHALSALDALKLGASS' A
#
# COMPACT_ATOMS: atom_id res chain seq x y z
N MET A 1 -2.48 17.25 -3.02
CA MET A 1 -1.10 16.99 -2.76
C MET A 1 -0.80 15.51 -2.76
N ALA A 2 0.43 15.16 -3.04
CA ALA A 2 0.81 13.77 -3.26
C ALA A 2 0.97 12.95 -1.98
N ASP A 3 0.81 13.54 -0.84
CA ASP A 3 1.20 12.95 0.43
C ASP A 3 0.39 11.71 0.80
N ASN A 4 -0.81 11.58 0.25
CA ASN A 4 -1.66 10.43 0.56
C ASN A 4 -1.90 9.55 -0.66
N GLN A 5 -1.04 9.66 -1.66
CA GLN A 5 -1.20 8.88 -2.88
C GLN A 5 -1.18 7.38 -2.58
N TRP A 6 -0.36 6.95 -1.63
CA TRP A 6 -0.30 5.55 -1.28
C TRP A 6 -1.64 5.03 -0.72
N ARG A 7 -2.39 5.90 -0.02
CA ARG A 7 -3.70 5.49 0.50
C ARG A 7 -4.67 5.21 -0.62
N THR A 8 -4.65 6.03 -1.67
CA THR A 8 -5.50 5.82 -2.83
C THR A 8 -5.16 4.50 -3.51
N LEU A 9 -3.87 4.23 -3.68
CA LEU A 9 -3.43 2.99 -4.30
C LEU A 9 -3.75 1.78 -3.43
N TYR A 10 -3.60 1.94 -2.12
CA TYR A 10 -3.96 0.88 -1.19
C TYR A 10 -5.45 0.54 -1.28
N GLN A 11 -6.30 1.57 -1.29
CA GLN A 11 -7.73 1.35 -1.41
C GLN A 11 -8.09 0.67 -2.72
N ALA A 12 -7.43 1.07 -3.80
CA ALA A 12 -7.65 0.43 -5.09
C ALA A 12 -7.35 -1.06 -5.05
N ALA A 13 -6.29 -1.44 -4.33
CA ALA A 13 -5.95 -2.85 -4.19
C ALA A 13 -6.99 -3.60 -3.35
N VAL A 14 -7.42 -2.98 -2.25
CA VAL A 14 -8.38 -3.61 -1.34
C VAL A 14 -9.73 -3.83 -2.03
N PHE A 15 -10.14 -2.87 -2.85
CA PHE A 15 -11.44 -2.94 -3.51
C PHE A 15 -11.39 -3.67 -4.85
N GLU A 16 -10.22 -4.08 -5.30
CA GLU A 16 -10.12 -4.81 -6.56
C GLU A 16 -10.74 -6.20 -6.42
N VAL A 17 -11.61 -6.56 -7.34
CA VAL A 17 -12.29 -7.86 -7.30
C VAL A 17 -11.66 -8.88 -8.24
N ASP A 18 -10.83 -8.46 -9.15
CA ASP A 18 -10.18 -9.35 -10.12
C ASP A 18 -8.85 -9.83 -9.55
N PRO A 19 -8.72 -11.14 -9.23
CA PRO A 19 -7.48 -11.66 -8.64
C PRO A 19 -6.24 -11.37 -9.48
N LYS A 20 -6.41 -11.30 -10.81
CA LYS A 20 -5.28 -11.03 -11.69
C LYS A 20 -4.75 -9.61 -11.54
N LYS A 21 -5.60 -8.69 -11.09
CA LYS A 21 -5.21 -7.28 -10.92
C LYS A 21 -4.76 -6.98 -9.51
N ILE A 22 -5.14 -7.80 -8.53
CA ILE A 22 -4.82 -7.53 -7.13
C ILE A 22 -3.31 -7.43 -6.92
N GLU A 23 -2.56 -8.37 -7.49
CA GLU A 23 -1.11 -8.38 -7.29
C GLU A 23 -0.46 -7.11 -7.83
N GLY A 24 -0.85 -6.69 -9.03
CA GLY A 24 -0.32 -5.46 -9.61
C GLY A 24 -0.68 -4.23 -8.81
N ARG A 25 -1.93 -4.15 -8.35
CA ARG A 25 -2.36 -3.01 -7.55
C ARG A 25 -1.70 -3.00 -6.19
N ALA A 26 -1.53 -4.17 -5.58
CA ALA A 26 -0.85 -4.27 -4.29
C ALA A 26 0.61 -3.86 -4.42
N ARG A 27 1.27 -4.28 -5.48
CA ARG A 27 2.66 -3.90 -5.72
C ARG A 27 2.78 -2.40 -5.93
N ALA A 28 1.87 -1.79 -6.69
CA ALA A 28 1.88 -0.35 -6.90
C ALA A 28 1.72 0.39 -5.58
N ALA A 29 0.83 -0.07 -4.70
CA ALA A 29 0.65 0.54 -3.40
C ALA A 29 1.90 0.39 -2.53
N GLU A 30 2.52 -0.78 -2.55
CA GLU A 30 3.76 -1.00 -1.79
C GLU A 30 4.87 -0.07 -2.25
N LEU A 31 5.02 0.09 -3.56
CA LEU A 31 6.03 0.98 -4.11
C LEU A 31 5.76 2.42 -3.69
N ALA A 32 4.49 2.82 -3.69
CA ALA A 32 4.13 4.18 -3.28
C ALA A 32 4.44 4.40 -1.79
N ILE A 33 4.13 3.40 -0.95
CA ILE A 33 4.44 3.49 0.48
C ILE A 33 5.94 3.61 0.70
N ASN A 34 6.71 2.75 0.05
CA ASN A 34 8.16 2.75 0.20
C ASN A 34 8.76 4.06 -0.28
N ALA A 35 8.26 4.59 -1.40
CA ALA A 35 8.75 5.85 -1.93
C ALA A 35 8.43 7.00 -0.97
N HIS A 36 7.24 6.98 -0.37
CA HIS A 36 6.85 8.00 0.59
C HIS A 36 7.75 7.98 1.83
N VAL A 37 7.99 6.79 2.37
CA VAL A 37 8.87 6.64 3.54
C VAL A 37 10.28 7.10 3.20
N PHE A 38 10.78 6.71 2.04
CA PHE A 38 12.15 7.06 1.63
C PHE A 38 12.31 8.57 1.44
N SER A 39 11.30 9.22 0.84
CA SER A 39 11.40 10.63 0.52
C SER A 39 11.14 11.55 1.71
N ASP A 40 10.31 11.11 2.65
CA ASP A 40 9.76 12.01 3.65
C ASP A 40 9.78 11.40 5.05
N HIS A 41 10.74 10.54 5.29
CA HIS A 41 10.78 9.78 6.55
C HIS A 41 10.86 10.67 7.79
N GLN A 42 11.38 11.88 7.66
CA GLN A 42 11.51 12.79 8.79
C GLN A 42 10.20 13.46 9.17
N HIS A 43 9.23 13.45 8.24
CA HIS A 43 7.95 14.11 8.45
C HIS A 43 6.81 13.14 8.70
N ILE A 44 7.12 11.86 8.79
CA ILE A 44 6.09 10.84 9.00
C ILE A 44 5.84 10.70 10.48
N SER A 45 4.57 10.88 10.87
CA SER A 45 4.18 10.71 12.27
C SER A 45 4.16 9.23 12.65
N GLY A 46 4.16 8.95 13.96
CA GLY A 46 4.05 7.59 14.42
C GLY A 46 2.76 6.92 13.98
N ALA A 47 1.65 7.68 14.00
CA ALA A 47 0.37 7.14 13.57
C ALA A 47 0.38 6.78 12.09
N GLU A 48 0.97 7.64 11.25
CA GLU A 48 1.06 7.35 9.83
C GLU A 48 1.95 6.15 9.56
N ARG A 49 3.04 6.04 10.32
CA ARG A 49 3.94 4.89 10.18
C ARG A 49 3.21 3.59 10.48
N MET A 50 2.39 3.58 11.53
CA MET A 50 1.60 2.40 11.87
C MET A 50 0.58 2.09 10.78
N ASP A 51 -0.06 3.12 10.23
CA ASP A 51 -1.00 2.93 9.13
C ASP A 51 -0.32 2.28 7.93
N MET A 52 0.89 2.74 7.61
CA MET A 52 1.63 2.17 6.49
C MET A 52 2.05 0.73 6.75
N GLN A 53 2.44 0.41 7.98
CA GLN A 53 2.76 -0.97 8.34
C GLN A 53 1.55 -1.87 8.21
N HIS A 54 0.40 -1.42 8.69
CA HIS A 54 -0.84 -2.19 8.55
C HIS A 54 -1.19 -2.37 7.07
N ALA A 55 -1.03 -1.31 6.29
CA ALA A 55 -1.31 -1.40 4.86
C ALA A 55 -0.39 -2.40 4.17
N LEU A 56 0.89 -2.38 4.50
CA LEU A 56 1.84 -3.33 3.91
C LEU A 56 1.49 -4.77 4.26
N SER A 57 1.09 -5.01 5.51
CA SER A 57 0.67 -6.34 5.94
C SER A 57 -0.57 -6.79 5.19
N ALA A 58 -1.55 -5.88 5.03
CA ALA A 58 -2.76 -6.20 4.31
C ALA A 58 -2.49 -6.47 2.84
N LEU A 59 -1.60 -5.67 2.24
CA LEU A 59 -1.23 -5.87 0.84
C LEU A 59 -0.53 -7.20 0.62
N ASP A 60 0.32 -7.58 1.57
CA ASP A 60 0.99 -8.87 1.50
C ASP A 60 -0.02 -10.01 1.57
N ALA A 61 -1.00 -9.90 2.45
CA ALA A 61 -2.05 -10.90 2.56
C ALA A 61 -2.88 -10.97 1.27
N LEU A 62 -3.17 -9.83 0.65
CA LEU A 62 -3.89 -9.79 -0.60
C LEU A 62 -3.12 -10.51 -1.70
N LYS A 63 -1.81 -10.29 -1.76
CA LYS A 63 -0.98 -10.95 -2.78
C LYS A 63 -0.96 -12.46 -2.58
N LEU A 64 -0.86 -12.90 -1.33
CA LEU A 64 -0.89 -14.33 -1.03
C LEU A 64 -2.21 -14.95 -1.43
N GLY A 65 -3.32 -14.27 -1.12
CA GLY A 65 -4.63 -14.75 -1.51
C GLY A 65 -4.80 -14.82 -3.01
N ALA A 66 -4.29 -13.82 -3.72
CA ALA A 66 -4.39 -13.79 -5.18
C ALA A 66 -3.53 -14.84 -5.85
N SER A 67 -2.43 -15.23 -5.19
CA SER A 67 -1.50 -16.23 -5.75
C SER A 67 -1.97 -17.65 -5.54
N SER A 68 -2.85 -17.87 -4.62
CA SER A 68 -3.37 -19.21 -4.35
C SER A 68 -4.64 -19.45 -5.15
#